data_30540b7666011e65c0471ffac0d19b39
#
_entry.id   30540b7666011e65c0471ffac0d19b39
#
_cell.length_a   1.000
_cell.length_b   1.000
_cell.length_c   1.000
_cell.angle_alpha   90.00
_cell.angle_beta   90.00
_cell.angle_gamma   90.00
#
_symmetry.space_group_name_H-M   'P 1'
#
loop_
_entity.id
_entity.type
_entity.pdbx_description
1 polymer ?
#
loop_
_entity_poly.entity_id
_entity_poly.type
_entity_poly.pdbx_seq_one_letter_code
_entity_poly.pdbx_strand_id
1 'polypeptide(L)'
;MKHKTTELTGSLLDFAVGMAINASNGLGVFLNALEVPMYHPALRASENWAHGGPIIEFMSISVCNEAGRFFTADDDTAPAWCARVGSIMGDYAHGDLVFGETPLVAAMRAFVVAAFGDEVDL
;
A
#
# COMPACT_ATOMS: atom_id res chain seq x y z
N MET A 1 17.45 -10.14 -2.41
CA MET A 1 17.85 -9.09 -1.47
C MET A 1 16.66 -8.65 -0.63
N LYS A 2 16.84 -8.55 0.67
CA LYS A 2 15.77 -8.13 1.57
C LYS A 2 15.63 -6.62 1.60
N HIS A 3 14.39 -6.16 1.58
CA HIS A 3 14.04 -4.74 1.66
C HIS A 3 13.05 -4.52 2.80
N LYS A 4 13.16 -3.38 3.46
CA LYS A 4 12.12 -2.97 4.40
C LYS A 4 10.89 -2.57 3.63
N THR A 5 9.76 -3.21 3.93
CA THR A 5 8.51 -2.97 3.21
C THR A 5 8.04 -1.52 3.34
N THR A 6 8.29 -0.89 4.49
CA THR A 6 7.89 0.49 4.73
C THR A 6 8.74 1.53 3.98
N GLU A 7 9.81 1.11 3.33
CA GLU A 7 10.70 2.00 2.58
C GLU A 7 10.62 1.81 1.06
N LEU A 8 9.82 0.87 0.59
CA LEU A 8 9.69 0.58 -0.83
C LEU A 8 9.04 1.74 -1.57
N THR A 9 9.59 2.08 -2.74
CA THR A 9 9.06 3.12 -3.63
C THR A 9 9.17 2.66 -5.08
N GLY A 10 8.40 3.33 -5.95
CA GLY A 10 8.51 3.18 -7.40
C GLY A 10 8.39 1.73 -7.87
N SER A 11 9.30 1.32 -8.75
CA SER A 11 9.25 -0.01 -9.37
C SER A 11 9.37 -1.15 -8.37
N LEU A 12 10.19 -0.99 -7.33
CA LEU A 12 10.31 -2.03 -6.30
C LEU A 12 9.01 -2.19 -5.53
N LEU A 13 8.34 -1.09 -5.23
CA LEU A 13 7.04 -1.17 -4.57
C LEU A 13 6.02 -1.85 -5.47
N ASP A 14 5.95 -1.47 -6.74
CA ASP A 14 5.02 -2.09 -7.69
C ASP A 14 5.30 -3.57 -7.89
N PHE A 15 6.57 -3.96 -7.90
CA PHE A 15 6.95 -5.37 -7.98
C PHE A 15 6.46 -6.14 -6.75
N ALA A 16 6.68 -5.57 -5.56
CA ALA A 16 6.21 -6.18 -4.31
C ALA A 16 4.68 -6.26 -4.25
N VAL A 17 3.98 -5.25 -4.79
CA VAL A 17 2.52 -5.28 -4.88
C VAL A 17 2.06 -6.46 -5.75
N GLY A 18 2.73 -6.69 -6.88
CA GLY A 18 2.41 -7.85 -7.74
C GLY A 18 2.56 -9.17 -7.00
N MET A 19 3.62 -9.31 -6.21
CA MET A 19 3.82 -10.50 -5.38
C MET A 19 2.71 -10.64 -4.32
N ALA A 20 2.32 -9.52 -3.71
CA ALA A 20 1.25 -9.51 -2.71
C ALA A 20 -0.12 -9.87 -3.32
N ILE A 21 -0.39 -9.45 -4.54
CA ILE A 21 -1.61 -9.84 -5.27
C ILE A 21 -1.68 -11.36 -5.40
N ASN A 22 -0.57 -11.99 -5.78
CA ASN A 22 -0.51 -13.45 -5.89
C ASN A 22 -0.72 -14.15 -4.57
N ALA A 23 -0.28 -13.54 -3.48
CA ALA A 23 -0.42 -14.10 -2.14
C ALA A 23 -1.82 -13.87 -1.56
N SER A 24 -2.63 -13.01 -2.17
CA SER A 24 -3.93 -12.61 -1.62
C SER A 24 -5.06 -13.35 -2.30
N ASN A 25 -5.81 -14.11 -1.53
CA ASN A 25 -6.88 -14.96 -2.05
C ASN A 25 -8.02 -14.12 -2.64
N GLY A 26 -8.31 -14.35 -3.91
CA GLY A 26 -9.43 -13.70 -4.61
C GLY A 26 -9.12 -12.34 -5.24
N LEU A 27 -8.06 -11.67 -4.81
CA LEU A 27 -7.73 -10.35 -5.34
C LEU A 27 -7.41 -10.39 -6.83
N GLY A 28 -6.64 -11.38 -7.27
CA GLY A 28 -6.30 -11.51 -8.69
C GLY A 28 -7.53 -11.66 -9.58
N VAL A 29 -8.52 -12.41 -9.14
CA VAL A 29 -9.79 -12.58 -9.89
C VAL A 29 -10.51 -11.24 -10.01
N PHE A 30 -10.58 -10.48 -8.92
CA PHE A 30 -11.22 -9.16 -8.90
C PHE A 30 -10.51 -8.20 -9.87
N LEU A 31 -9.18 -8.14 -9.79
CA LEU A 31 -8.41 -7.24 -10.65
C LEU A 31 -8.49 -7.63 -12.12
N ASN A 32 -8.47 -8.93 -12.41
CA ASN A 32 -8.60 -9.41 -13.78
C ASN A 32 -9.95 -9.02 -14.38
N ALA A 33 -11.01 -9.10 -13.60
CA ALA A 33 -12.35 -8.70 -14.05
C ALA A 33 -12.43 -7.22 -14.41
N LEU A 34 -11.62 -6.38 -13.75
CA LEU A 34 -11.52 -4.94 -14.01
C LEU A 34 -10.45 -4.59 -15.03
N GLU A 35 -9.78 -5.59 -15.60
CA GLU A 35 -8.70 -5.41 -16.58
C GLU A 35 -7.51 -4.63 -15.99
N VAL A 36 -7.26 -4.78 -14.69
CA VAL A 36 -6.12 -4.15 -14.03
C VAL A 36 -4.90 -5.08 -14.17
N PRO A 37 -3.74 -4.56 -14.61
CA PRO A 37 -2.52 -5.36 -14.64
C PRO A 37 -2.15 -5.86 -13.25
N MET A 38 -1.58 -7.06 -13.16
CA MET A 38 -1.22 -7.67 -11.88
C MET A 38 0.29 -7.83 -11.68
N TYR A 39 1.08 -7.46 -12.67
CA TYR A 39 2.53 -7.63 -12.63
C TYR A 39 3.24 -6.39 -13.14
N HIS A 40 4.33 -6.04 -12.44
CA HIS A 40 5.28 -5.05 -12.95
C HIS A 40 5.93 -5.58 -14.24
N PRO A 41 6.19 -4.74 -15.27
CA PRO A 41 6.13 -3.27 -15.26
C PRO A 41 4.77 -2.67 -15.65
N ALA A 42 3.81 -3.45 -16.11
CA ALA A 42 2.50 -2.92 -16.47
C ALA A 42 1.74 -2.41 -15.24
N LEU A 43 1.85 -3.13 -14.13
CA LEU A 43 1.25 -2.70 -12.87
C LEU A 43 2.02 -1.52 -12.28
N ARG A 44 1.32 -0.43 -12.03
CA ARG A 44 1.88 0.79 -11.46
C ARG A 44 1.01 1.30 -10.32
N ALA A 45 0.69 0.40 -9.39
CA ALA A 45 -0.24 0.68 -8.32
C ALA A 45 0.20 1.83 -7.40
N SER A 46 1.51 2.08 -7.29
CA SER A 46 2.03 3.18 -6.48
C SER A 46 1.87 4.56 -7.12
N GLU A 47 1.55 4.63 -8.41
CA GLU A 47 1.44 5.88 -9.15
C GLU A 47 0.11 6.06 -9.87
N ASN A 48 -0.58 4.96 -10.17
CA ASN A 48 -1.79 4.97 -11.01
C ASN A 48 -3.01 4.55 -10.19
N TRP A 49 -3.93 5.48 -9.97
CA TRP A 49 -5.16 5.22 -9.22
C TRP A 49 -6.04 4.14 -9.85
N ALA A 50 -6.00 4.00 -11.17
CA ALA A 50 -6.74 2.95 -11.86
C ALA A 50 -6.23 1.54 -11.46
N HIS A 51 -4.97 1.45 -11.04
CA HIS A 51 -4.38 0.19 -10.56
C HIS A 51 -4.50 0.05 -9.04
N GLY A 52 -4.13 1.10 -8.30
CA GLY A 52 -4.12 1.05 -6.85
C GLY A 52 -5.49 1.15 -6.21
N GLY A 53 -6.41 1.92 -6.80
CA GLY A 53 -7.74 2.10 -6.27
C GLY A 53 -8.51 0.80 -6.06
N PRO A 54 -8.57 -0.09 -7.06
CA PRO A 54 -9.22 -1.39 -6.88
C PRO A 54 -8.61 -2.25 -5.77
N ILE A 55 -7.29 -2.17 -5.58
CA ILE A 55 -6.63 -2.89 -4.48
C ILE A 55 -7.07 -2.32 -3.14
N ILE A 56 -7.12 -0.99 -3.03
CA ILE A 56 -7.60 -0.31 -1.82
C ILE A 56 -9.02 -0.77 -1.49
N GLU A 57 -9.88 -0.81 -2.50
CA GLU A 57 -11.27 -1.22 -2.33
C GLU A 57 -11.40 -2.66 -1.88
N PHE A 58 -10.74 -3.58 -2.58
CA PHE A 58 -10.85 -5.02 -2.28
C PHE A 58 -10.26 -5.35 -0.91
N MET A 59 -9.13 -4.76 -0.57
CA MET A 59 -8.42 -5.05 0.66
C MET A 59 -8.90 -4.22 1.85
N SER A 60 -9.86 -3.33 1.64
CA SER A 60 -10.38 -2.44 2.68
C SER A 60 -9.27 -1.64 3.34
N ILE A 61 -8.43 -1.01 2.52
CA ILE A 61 -7.33 -0.20 3.02
C ILE A 61 -7.85 1.18 3.40
N SER A 62 -7.59 1.58 4.63
CA SER A 62 -7.90 2.93 5.10
C SER A 62 -6.73 3.85 4.78
N VAL A 63 -7.00 5.00 4.17
CA VAL A 63 -5.99 5.99 3.80
C VAL A 63 -6.39 7.33 4.39
N CYS A 64 -5.46 8.02 5.01
CA CYS A 64 -5.75 9.24 5.72
C CYS A 64 -4.58 10.21 5.65
N ASN A 65 -4.89 11.50 5.54
CA ASN A 65 -3.87 12.53 5.64
C ASN A 65 -3.76 12.98 7.09
N GLU A 66 -2.74 12.48 7.77
CA GLU A 66 -2.54 12.73 9.19
C GLU A 66 -1.55 13.88 9.46
N ALA A 67 -0.82 14.33 8.46
CA ALA A 67 0.24 15.31 8.64
C ALA A 67 -0.24 16.61 9.29
N GLY A 68 -1.43 17.08 8.93
CA GLY A 68 -1.99 18.30 9.48
C GLY A 68 -2.64 18.16 10.85
N ARG A 69 -2.79 16.92 11.32
CA ARG A 69 -3.50 16.63 12.56
C ARG A 69 -2.58 16.32 13.72
N PHE A 70 -1.58 15.47 13.48
CA PHE A 70 -0.79 14.86 14.54
C PHE A 70 0.66 15.29 14.53
N PHE A 71 1.11 15.92 13.47
CA PHE A 71 2.48 16.40 13.38
C PHE A 71 2.49 17.91 13.59
N THR A 72 3.48 18.38 14.31
CA THR A 72 3.64 19.82 14.50
C THR A 72 4.10 20.45 13.19
N ALA A 73 3.86 21.75 13.07
CA ALA A 73 4.26 22.49 11.88
C ALA A 73 5.77 22.46 11.63
N ASP A 74 6.55 22.03 12.62
CA ASP A 74 8.01 22.01 12.55
C ASP A 74 8.56 20.74 11.94
N ASP A 75 7.70 19.72 11.69
CA ASP A 75 8.18 18.46 11.13
C ASP A 75 7.94 18.40 9.62
N ASP A 76 8.78 19.09 8.88
CA ASP A 76 8.70 19.12 7.41
C ASP A 76 9.13 17.81 6.76
N THR A 77 9.68 16.87 7.54
CA THR A 77 10.13 15.59 7.01
C THR A 77 9.09 14.48 7.15
N ALA A 78 8.02 14.72 7.89
CA ALA A 78 6.98 13.71 8.08
C ALA A 78 6.25 13.43 6.77
N PRO A 79 6.03 12.15 6.42
CA PRO A 79 5.20 11.81 5.27
C PRO A 79 3.78 12.34 5.45
N ALA A 80 3.19 12.82 4.37
CA ALA A 80 1.87 13.47 4.42
C ALA A 80 0.72 12.50 4.60
N TRP A 81 0.89 11.23 4.24
CA TRP A 81 -0.20 10.26 4.19
C TRP A 81 0.14 9.02 5.02
N CYS A 82 -0.90 8.39 5.56
CA CYS A 82 -0.77 7.11 6.23
C CYS A 82 -1.88 6.18 5.78
N ALA A 83 -1.63 4.89 5.93
CA ALA A 83 -2.58 3.86 5.51
C ALA A 83 -2.42 2.60 6.35
N ARG A 84 -3.49 1.81 6.38
CA ARG A 84 -3.55 0.57 7.12
C ARG A 84 -4.57 -0.35 6.46
N VAL A 85 -4.28 -1.62 6.39
CA VAL A 85 -5.29 -2.59 5.97
C VAL A 85 -6.31 -2.71 7.09
N GLY A 86 -7.58 -2.43 6.77
CA GLY A 86 -8.64 -2.37 7.76
C GLY A 86 -8.86 -0.96 8.28
N SER A 87 -9.51 -0.82 9.42
CA SER A 87 -9.85 0.48 9.99
C SER A 87 -8.67 1.12 10.69
N ILE A 88 -8.44 2.40 10.43
CA ILE A 88 -7.43 3.19 11.14
C ILE A 88 -7.81 3.35 12.61
N MET A 89 -9.10 3.39 12.89
CA MET A 89 -9.62 3.75 14.21
C MET A 89 -10.06 2.57 15.05
N GLY A 90 -9.97 1.34 14.57
CA GLY A 90 -10.60 0.22 15.24
C GLY A 90 -9.72 -1.00 15.44
N ASP A 91 -10.30 -1.96 16.12
CA ASP A 91 -9.67 -3.24 16.44
C ASP A 91 -9.62 -4.20 15.25
N TYR A 92 -10.16 -3.80 14.11
CA TYR A 92 -10.25 -4.65 12.93
C TYR A 92 -9.11 -4.44 11.93
N ALA A 93 -8.10 -3.70 12.34
CA ALA A 93 -6.96 -3.44 11.49
C ALA A 93 -6.04 -4.66 11.38
N HIS A 94 -5.54 -4.91 10.19
CA HIS A 94 -4.57 -5.96 9.92
C HIS A 94 -3.26 -5.31 9.50
N GLY A 95 -2.30 -5.33 10.40
CA GLY A 95 -1.00 -4.72 10.14
C GLY A 95 -0.84 -3.35 10.76
N ASP A 96 0.33 -2.81 10.61
CA ASP A 96 0.71 -1.54 11.21
C ASP A 96 0.30 -0.35 10.35
N LEU A 97 0.17 0.80 11.00
CA LEU A 97 0.00 2.06 10.31
C LEU A 97 1.28 2.37 9.53
N VAL A 98 1.15 2.62 8.24
CA VAL A 98 2.28 2.82 7.34
C VAL A 98 2.17 4.19 6.68
N PHE A 99 3.30 4.82 6.47
CA PHE A 99 3.36 6.18 5.94
C PHE A 99 3.88 6.22 4.51
N GLY A 100 3.52 7.26 3.78
CA GLY A 100 3.98 7.47 2.43
C GLY A 100 3.81 8.91 1.98
N GLU A 101 4.54 9.30 0.95
CA GLU A 101 4.52 10.66 0.41
C GLU A 101 3.24 10.97 -0.35
N THR A 102 2.58 9.93 -0.87
CA THR A 102 1.30 10.04 -1.55
C THR A 102 0.33 9.03 -0.96
N PRO A 103 -0.99 9.23 -1.14
CA PRO A 103 -1.95 8.24 -0.66
C PRO A 103 -1.73 6.85 -1.26
N LEU A 104 -1.39 6.77 -2.55
CA LEU A 104 -1.12 5.47 -3.19
C LEU A 104 0.12 4.79 -2.63
N VAL A 105 1.20 5.53 -2.41
CA VAL A 105 2.42 4.95 -1.83
C VAL A 105 2.13 4.43 -0.43
N ALA A 106 1.45 5.21 0.40
CA ALA A 106 1.08 4.77 1.74
C ALA A 106 0.20 3.50 1.69
N ALA A 107 -0.82 3.50 0.83
CA ALA A 107 -1.74 2.38 0.69
C ALA A 107 -1.03 1.11 0.21
N MET A 108 -0.16 1.23 -0.79
CA MET A 108 0.53 0.08 -1.36
C MET A 108 1.57 -0.48 -0.38
N ARG A 109 2.27 0.38 0.35
CA ARG A 109 3.15 -0.09 1.42
C ARG A 109 2.36 -0.84 2.51
N ALA A 110 1.19 -0.34 2.89
CA ALA A 110 0.34 -1.01 3.87
C ALA A 110 -0.08 -2.40 3.37
N PHE A 111 -0.43 -2.50 2.09
CA PHE A 111 -0.80 -3.78 1.48
C PHE A 111 0.37 -4.78 1.54
N VAL A 112 1.57 -4.34 1.16
CA VAL A 112 2.76 -5.20 1.17
C VAL A 112 3.13 -5.60 2.60
N VAL A 113 3.04 -4.68 3.56
CA VAL A 113 3.28 -4.99 4.97
C VAL A 113 2.30 -6.05 5.47
N ALA A 114 1.02 -5.91 5.13
CA ALA A 114 0.01 -6.89 5.54
C ALA A 114 0.29 -8.27 4.95
N ALA A 115 0.84 -8.32 3.72
CA ALA A 115 1.13 -9.59 3.04
C ALA A 115 2.42 -10.25 3.55
N PHE A 116 3.48 -9.48 3.77
CA PHE A 116 4.82 -10.01 4.00
C PHE A 116 5.48 -9.57 5.30
N GLY A 117 4.88 -8.62 6.03
CA GLY A 117 5.48 -8.10 7.25
C GLY A 117 6.52 -7.02 6.95
N ASP A 118 7.49 -6.86 7.86
CA ASP A 118 8.44 -5.76 7.85
C ASP A 118 9.47 -5.83 6.73
N GLU A 119 9.71 -7.01 6.18
CA GLU A 119 10.71 -7.21 5.14
C GLU A 119 10.14 -8.10 4.03
N VAL A 120 10.62 -7.86 2.82
CA VAL A 120 10.29 -8.67 1.66
C VAL A 120 11.56 -8.91 0.86
N ASP A 121 11.70 -10.11 0.31
CA ASP A 121 12.85 -10.48 -0.53
C ASP A 121 12.48 -10.25 -1.99
N LEU A 122 13.18 -9.34 -2.61
CA LEU A 122 12.94 -8.97 -4.01
C LEU A 122 14.14 -9.26 -4.90
#